data_fae36f893ee5eb35448692db5f947707
#
_entry.id   fae36f893ee5eb35448692db5f947707
#
_cell.length_a   1.000
_cell.length_b   1.000
_cell.length_c   1.000
_cell.angle_alpha   90.00
_cell.angle_beta   90.00
_cell.angle_gamma   90.00
#
_symmetry.space_group_name_H-M   'P 1'
#
loop_
_entity.id
_entity.type
_entity.pdbx_description
1 polymer ?
#
loop_
_entity_poly.entity_id
_entity_poly.type
_entity_poly.pdbx_seq_one_letter_code
_entity_poly.pdbx_strand_id
1 'polypeptide(L)'
;IGFVIITENDIFTSRTRKKQKKKYEGRSIAGFNELNVGDYVVHEMHGLGVYKGIEKITVEGVEKDYIKIEYAGNSNLYVLATQLDRLQKYAASDTEKKPKLNKLGSVEWNKTKAKVHGAVEEIAKDLVELYSIRQNQKGYAFGPDTVWQKEFEEMFPYEETDDQLNAIADTKADMESTRIMDLSLIHISEPTRLQLI
;
A
#
# COMPACT_ATOMS: atom_id res chain seq x y z
N ILE A 1 42.36 18.53 -24.59
CA ILE A 1 41.22 17.60 -24.57
C ILE A 1 40.31 18.06 -23.45
N GLY A 2 39.20 18.70 -23.80
CA GLY A 2 38.23 19.15 -22.80
C GLY A 2 37.25 18.00 -22.47
N PHE A 3 37.05 17.75 -21.18
CA PHE A 3 36.03 16.83 -20.70
C PHE A 3 34.78 17.63 -20.35
N VAL A 4 33.61 17.14 -20.79
CA VAL A 4 32.31 17.66 -20.36
C VAL A 4 31.74 16.64 -19.39
N ILE A 5 31.54 17.05 -18.15
CA ILE A 5 30.87 16.21 -17.13
C ILE A 5 29.40 16.62 -17.12
N ILE A 6 28.54 15.70 -17.53
CA ILE A 6 27.07 15.88 -17.48
C ILE A 6 26.57 15.13 -16.25
N THR A 7 26.00 15.85 -15.31
CA THR A 7 25.39 15.27 -14.12
C THR A 7 23.88 15.05 -14.32
N GLU A 8 23.27 14.23 -13.47
CA GLU A 8 21.83 13.98 -13.48
C GLU A 8 21.00 15.28 -13.39
N ASN A 9 21.53 16.29 -12.70
CA ASN A 9 20.90 17.61 -12.58
C ASN A 9 20.95 18.44 -13.88
N ASP A 10 21.88 18.14 -14.79
CA ASP A 10 22.03 18.83 -16.07
C ASP A 10 21.09 18.24 -17.13
N ILE A 11 20.75 16.96 -16.98
CA ILE A 11 19.84 16.23 -17.89
C ILE A 11 18.38 16.44 -17.48
N PHE A 12 18.11 16.44 -16.18
CA PHE A 12 16.77 16.65 -15.65
C PHE A 12 16.68 18.06 -15.06
N THR A 13 16.21 19.01 -15.84
CA THR A 13 15.81 20.34 -15.35
C THR A 13 14.96 20.14 -14.09
N SER A 14 15.36 20.77 -13.00
CA SER A 14 14.74 20.66 -11.68
C SER A 14 13.22 20.81 -11.80
N ARG A 15 12.53 19.68 -11.86
CA ARG A 15 11.10 19.65 -11.58
C ARG A 15 10.96 20.15 -10.15
N THR A 16 10.41 21.36 -10.00
CA THR A 16 9.91 21.83 -8.71
C THR A 16 9.31 20.63 -7.98
N ARG A 17 9.92 20.26 -6.85
CA ARG A 17 9.42 19.19 -5.99
C ARG A 17 7.94 19.49 -5.72
N LYS A 18 7.03 18.91 -6.51
CA LYS A 18 5.65 18.76 -6.09
C LYS A 18 5.75 18.08 -4.73
N LYS A 19 5.36 18.78 -3.66
CA LYS A 19 5.20 18.19 -2.33
C LYS A 19 4.53 16.84 -2.56
N GLN A 20 5.27 15.75 -2.31
CA GLN A 20 4.69 14.41 -2.35
C GLN A 20 3.49 14.46 -1.43
N LYS A 21 2.30 14.34 -1.98
CA LYS A 21 1.11 14.10 -1.17
C LYS A 21 1.41 12.82 -0.42
N LYS A 22 1.60 12.93 0.91
CA LYS A 22 1.79 11.76 1.77
C LYS A 22 0.66 10.78 1.44
N LYS A 23 1.01 9.59 1.00
CA LYS A 23 0.06 8.50 0.76
C LYS A 23 -0.52 8.13 2.13
N TYR A 24 -1.80 8.33 2.30
CA TYR A 24 -2.51 7.92 3.51
C TYR A 24 -2.92 6.46 3.33
N GLU A 25 -2.23 5.57 4.02
CA GLU A 25 -2.64 4.19 4.16
C GLU A 25 -3.43 4.07 5.46
N GLY A 26 -4.73 3.78 5.35
CA GLY A 26 -5.54 3.38 6.51
C GLY A 26 -4.89 2.14 7.12
N ARG A 27 -4.50 2.19 8.39
CA ARG A 27 -3.84 1.08 9.06
C ARG A 27 -4.91 0.15 9.62
N SER A 28 -4.87 -1.12 9.22
CA SER A 28 -5.63 -2.16 9.90
C SER A 28 -5.19 -2.25 11.35
N ILE A 29 -6.14 -2.36 12.27
CA ILE A 29 -5.87 -2.43 13.70
C ILE A 29 -5.63 -3.90 14.04
N ALA A 30 -4.39 -4.25 14.38
CA ALA A 30 -4.03 -5.62 14.75
C ALA A 30 -4.39 -5.97 16.22
N GLY A 31 -4.57 -4.96 17.06
CA GLY A 31 -4.94 -5.15 18.47
C GLY A 31 -5.43 -3.88 19.16
N PHE A 32 -6.11 -4.05 20.31
CA PHE A 32 -6.64 -2.94 21.10
C PHE A 32 -5.58 -1.97 21.61
N ASN A 33 -4.31 -2.44 21.75
CA ASN A 33 -3.20 -1.62 22.23
C ASN A 33 -2.81 -0.51 21.24
N GLU A 34 -3.31 -0.56 20.02
CA GLU A 34 -3.05 0.45 18.99
C GLU A 34 -4.03 1.62 19.00
N LEU A 35 -5.14 1.51 19.77
CA LEU A 35 -6.18 2.52 19.89
C LEU A 35 -6.09 3.27 21.20
N ASN A 36 -5.98 4.60 21.12
CA ASN A 36 -6.09 5.49 22.26
C ASN A 36 -7.47 6.18 22.25
N VAL A 37 -8.01 6.42 23.44
CA VAL A 37 -9.26 7.20 23.57
C VAL A 37 -9.06 8.58 22.94
N GLY A 38 -9.93 8.93 22.02
CA GLY A 38 -9.84 10.16 21.22
C GLY A 38 -9.30 9.95 19.80
N ASP A 39 -8.79 8.77 19.47
CA ASP A 39 -8.37 8.45 18.10
C ASP A 39 -9.57 8.45 17.15
N TYR A 40 -9.32 8.94 15.92
CA TYR A 40 -10.28 8.82 14.85
C TYR A 40 -10.22 7.41 14.26
N VAL A 41 -11.39 6.79 14.13
CA VAL A 41 -11.54 5.44 13.56
C VAL A 41 -12.60 5.44 12.46
N VAL A 42 -12.39 4.61 11.45
CA VAL A 42 -13.35 4.43 10.36
C VAL A 42 -13.98 3.05 10.51
N HIS A 43 -15.28 3.03 10.65
CA HIS A 43 -16.08 1.80 10.60
C HIS A 43 -16.53 1.54 9.17
N GLU A 44 -16.40 0.31 8.70
CA GLU A 44 -16.72 -0.09 7.32
C GLU A 44 -18.11 0.38 6.86
N MET A 45 -19.12 0.25 7.72
CA MET A 45 -20.52 0.57 7.40
C MET A 45 -20.95 1.99 7.78
N HIS A 46 -20.30 2.61 8.77
CA HIS A 46 -20.78 3.85 9.39
C HIS A 46 -19.83 5.05 9.19
N GLY A 47 -18.62 4.80 8.66
CA GLY A 47 -17.63 5.84 8.37
C GLY A 47 -16.88 6.33 9.59
N LEU A 48 -16.49 7.60 9.57
CA LEU A 48 -15.56 8.21 10.51
C LEU A 48 -16.26 8.58 11.83
N GLY A 49 -15.71 8.08 12.93
CA GLY A 49 -16.07 8.39 14.30
C GLY A 49 -14.84 8.56 15.20
N VAL A 50 -15.06 8.80 16.48
CA VAL A 50 -14.03 8.92 17.53
C VAL A 50 -14.14 7.78 18.51
N TYR A 51 -13.06 7.07 18.73
CA TYR A 51 -12.98 6.01 19.73
C TYR A 51 -13.06 6.57 21.16
N LYS A 52 -13.96 6.04 21.96
CA LYS A 52 -14.22 6.48 23.36
C LYS A 52 -13.82 5.45 24.41
N GLY A 53 -13.29 4.31 23.99
CA GLY A 53 -12.90 3.24 24.90
C GLY A 53 -13.77 2.00 24.78
N ILE A 54 -13.56 1.08 25.68
CA ILE A 54 -14.31 -0.19 25.77
C ILE A 54 -15.28 -0.08 26.96
N GLU A 55 -16.54 -0.43 26.72
CA GLU A 55 -17.57 -0.49 27.76
C GLU A 55 -18.13 -1.92 27.86
N LYS A 56 -18.33 -2.39 29.09
CA LYS A 56 -19.01 -3.67 29.33
C LYS A 56 -20.50 -3.44 29.34
N ILE A 57 -21.21 -4.16 28.50
CA ILE A 57 -22.65 -4.07 28.38
C ILE A 57 -23.24 -5.47 28.59
N THR A 58 -24.21 -5.57 29.50
CA THR A 58 -24.95 -6.80 29.74
C THR A 58 -26.14 -6.86 28.80
N VAL A 59 -26.12 -7.84 27.90
CA VAL A 59 -27.23 -8.12 26.97
C VAL A 59 -27.72 -9.53 27.27
N GLU A 60 -29.00 -9.66 27.58
CA GLU A 60 -29.64 -10.94 27.90
C GLU A 60 -28.93 -11.72 29.03
N GLY A 61 -28.44 -11.00 30.05
CA GLY A 61 -27.71 -11.61 31.18
C GLY A 61 -26.27 -12.01 30.93
N VAL A 62 -25.72 -11.75 29.73
CA VAL A 62 -24.33 -12.00 29.39
C VAL A 62 -23.55 -10.69 29.26
N GLU A 63 -22.48 -10.54 30.04
CA GLU A 63 -21.55 -9.42 29.91
C GLU A 63 -20.67 -9.59 28.68
N LYS A 64 -20.62 -8.54 27.84
CA LYS A 64 -19.74 -8.49 26.67
C LYS A 64 -19.04 -7.13 26.59
N ASP A 65 -17.81 -7.17 26.07
CA ASP A 65 -17.02 -5.98 25.83
C ASP A 65 -17.39 -5.34 24.48
N TYR A 66 -17.72 -4.06 24.52
CA TYR A 66 -18.07 -3.28 23.34
C TYR A 66 -17.11 -2.10 23.16
N ILE A 67 -16.70 -1.87 21.95
CA ILE A 67 -15.95 -0.70 21.52
C ILE A 67 -16.98 0.42 21.32
N LYS A 68 -16.81 1.52 22.06
CA LYS A 68 -17.66 2.71 21.93
C LYS A 68 -17.06 3.70 20.95
N ILE A 69 -17.84 4.08 19.96
CA ILE A 69 -17.44 5.04 18.92
C ILE A 69 -18.49 6.16 18.89
N GLU A 70 -18.04 7.40 19.07
CA GLU A 70 -18.87 8.58 18.99
C GLU A 70 -18.88 9.16 17.57
N TYR A 71 -20.06 9.49 17.08
CA TYR A 71 -20.32 10.08 15.77
C TYR A 71 -20.88 11.51 15.90
N ALA A 72 -21.07 12.18 14.77
CA ALA A 72 -21.67 13.52 14.76
C ALA A 72 -23.06 13.53 15.42
N GLY A 73 -23.33 14.57 16.23
CA GLY A 73 -24.58 14.70 16.99
C GLY A 73 -24.62 13.85 18.26
N ASN A 74 -23.44 13.54 18.85
CA ASN A 74 -23.31 12.75 20.09
C ASN A 74 -23.96 11.36 20.02
N SER A 75 -24.12 10.82 18.82
CA SER A 75 -24.61 9.46 18.61
C SER A 75 -23.49 8.45 18.85
N ASN A 76 -23.75 7.40 19.60
CA ASN A 76 -22.77 6.35 19.90
C ASN A 76 -23.10 5.05 19.16
N LEU A 77 -22.07 4.41 18.62
CA LEU A 77 -22.11 3.06 18.09
C LEU A 77 -21.33 2.14 19.03
N TYR A 78 -21.91 1.00 19.33
CA TYR A 78 -21.28 -0.06 20.11
C TYR A 78 -20.98 -1.25 19.22
N VAL A 79 -19.70 -1.53 19.02
CA VAL A 79 -19.20 -2.64 18.19
C VAL A 79 -18.63 -3.70 19.12
N LEU A 80 -19.00 -4.97 18.93
CA LEU A 80 -18.41 -6.05 19.71
C LEU A 80 -16.89 -6.04 19.60
N ALA A 81 -16.20 -6.25 20.71
CA ALA A 81 -14.74 -6.30 20.74
C ALA A 81 -14.16 -7.35 19.79
N THR A 82 -14.90 -8.43 19.53
CA THR A 82 -14.53 -9.48 18.58
C THR A 82 -14.60 -9.05 17.10
N GLN A 83 -15.19 -7.89 16.81
CA GLN A 83 -15.33 -7.31 15.45
C GLN A 83 -14.38 -6.13 15.22
N LEU A 84 -13.20 -6.15 15.85
CA LEU A 84 -12.19 -5.11 15.69
C LEU A 84 -11.70 -4.98 14.23
N ASP A 85 -11.74 -6.05 13.46
CA ASP A 85 -11.40 -6.14 12.04
C ASP A 85 -12.23 -5.19 11.15
N ARG A 86 -13.44 -4.81 11.62
CA ARG A 86 -14.29 -3.82 10.93
C ARG A 86 -13.90 -2.37 11.16
N LEU A 87 -12.91 -2.14 12.00
CA LEU A 87 -12.41 -0.82 12.33
C LEU A 87 -11.01 -0.61 11.75
N GLN A 88 -10.77 0.59 11.25
CA GLN A 88 -9.46 1.02 10.81
C GLN A 88 -9.09 2.32 11.50
N LYS A 89 -7.84 2.46 11.90
CA LYS A 89 -7.34 3.72 12.44
C LYS A 89 -7.25 4.75 11.31
N TYR A 90 -7.86 5.91 11.49
CA TYR A 90 -7.77 6.99 10.54
C TYR A 90 -6.38 7.60 10.59
N ALA A 91 -5.62 7.49 9.50
CA ALA A 91 -4.36 8.17 9.36
C ALA A 91 -4.61 9.66 9.08
N ALA A 92 -4.64 10.48 10.14
CA ALA A 92 -4.73 11.91 9.98
C ALA A 92 -3.47 12.43 9.28
N SER A 93 -3.66 13.29 8.27
CA SER A 93 -2.55 14.15 7.84
C SER A 93 -2.27 15.15 8.97
N ASP A 94 -1.01 15.58 9.11
CA ASP A 94 -0.58 16.68 9.99
C ASP A 94 -1.25 18.05 9.66
N THR A 95 -2.40 18.02 9.03
CA THR A 95 -3.22 19.21 8.78
C THR A 95 -3.98 19.52 10.06
N GLU A 96 -3.83 20.74 10.57
CA GLU A 96 -4.44 21.28 11.79
C GLU A 96 -5.98 21.18 11.85
N LYS A 97 -6.63 20.75 10.77
CA LYS A 97 -8.09 20.66 10.71
C LYS A 97 -8.56 19.28 11.14
N LYS A 98 -9.32 19.24 12.22
CA LYS A 98 -10.03 18.03 12.66
C LYS A 98 -10.96 17.53 11.55
N PRO A 99 -10.93 16.22 11.22
CA PRO A 99 -11.81 15.67 10.21
C PRO A 99 -13.29 15.75 10.67
N LYS A 100 -14.20 15.98 9.71
CA LYS A 100 -15.64 16.00 9.99
C LYS A 100 -16.16 14.59 10.23
N LEU A 101 -16.77 14.37 11.39
CA LEU A 101 -17.38 13.08 11.73
C LEU A 101 -18.62 12.81 10.86
N ASN A 102 -18.82 11.55 10.53
CA ASN A 102 -20.04 11.10 9.87
C ASN A 102 -21.22 11.07 10.85
N LYS A 103 -22.43 11.17 10.32
CA LYS A 103 -23.66 11.01 11.08
C LYS A 103 -24.17 9.58 10.93
N LEU A 104 -24.49 8.91 12.04
CA LEU A 104 -25.05 7.55 12.00
C LEU A 104 -26.37 7.53 11.21
N GLY A 105 -26.53 6.50 10.39
CA GLY A 105 -27.73 6.33 9.55
C GLY A 105 -27.81 7.28 8.36
N SER A 106 -26.80 8.14 8.12
CA SER A 106 -26.80 9.01 6.95
C SER A 106 -26.33 8.28 5.69
N VAL A 107 -26.84 8.72 4.54
CA VAL A 107 -26.39 8.21 3.22
C VAL A 107 -25.05 8.79 2.77
N GLU A 108 -24.46 9.74 3.52
CA GLU A 108 -23.21 10.43 3.14
C GLU A 108 -22.04 9.44 2.99
N TRP A 109 -21.91 8.50 3.94
CA TRP A 109 -20.84 7.50 3.88
C TRP A 109 -20.98 6.57 2.68
N ASN A 110 -22.19 6.13 2.37
CA ASN A 110 -22.44 5.30 1.21
C ASN A 110 -22.16 6.04 -0.10
N LYS A 111 -22.47 7.34 -0.19
CA LYS A 111 -22.10 8.18 -1.33
C LYS A 111 -20.58 8.30 -1.47
N THR A 112 -19.88 8.48 -0.34
CA THR A 112 -18.41 8.54 -0.34
C THR A 112 -17.80 7.22 -0.83
N LYS A 113 -18.29 6.08 -0.31
CA LYS A 113 -17.84 4.75 -0.77
C LYS A 113 -18.10 4.55 -2.27
N ALA A 114 -19.30 4.87 -2.75
CA ALA A 114 -19.64 4.74 -4.16
C ALA A 114 -18.74 5.60 -5.07
N LYS A 115 -18.44 6.84 -4.65
CA LYS A 115 -17.53 7.72 -5.38
C LYS A 115 -16.11 7.15 -5.44
N VAL A 116 -15.60 6.64 -4.31
CA VAL A 116 -14.26 6.03 -4.27
C VAL A 116 -14.23 4.76 -5.11
N HIS A 117 -15.26 3.92 -5.02
CA HIS A 117 -15.36 2.69 -5.82
C HIS A 117 -15.34 2.99 -7.32
N GLY A 118 -16.11 4.00 -7.77
CA GLY A 118 -16.09 4.42 -9.19
C GLY A 118 -14.71 4.94 -9.64
N ALA A 119 -14.03 5.71 -8.80
CA ALA A 119 -12.68 6.18 -9.13
C ALA A 119 -11.65 5.04 -9.17
N VAL A 120 -11.78 4.05 -8.28
CA VAL A 120 -10.92 2.85 -8.29
C VAL A 120 -11.19 1.99 -9.53
N GLU A 121 -12.45 1.85 -9.92
CA GLU A 121 -12.83 1.11 -11.14
C GLU A 121 -12.26 1.76 -12.41
N GLU A 122 -12.28 3.10 -12.49
CA GLU A 122 -11.67 3.84 -13.60
C GLU A 122 -10.16 3.60 -13.68
N ILE A 123 -9.45 3.75 -12.53
CA ILE A 123 -8.01 3.47 -12.45
C ILE A 123 -7.70 2.02 -12.82
N ALA A 124 -8.53 1.07 -12.39
CA ALA A 124 -8.34 -0.35 -12.71
C ALA A 124 -8.48 -0.60 -14.22
N LYS A 125 -9.45 0.04 -14.89
CA LYS A 125 -9.59 -0.04 -16.35
C LYS A 125 -8.36 0.49 -17.07
N ASP A 126 -7.87 1.66 -16.67
CA ASP A 126 -6.67 2.26 -17.25
C ASP A 126 -5.44 1.37 -17.08
N LEU A 127 -5.29 0.75 -15.89
CA LEU A 127 -4.19 -0.19 -15.63
C LEU A 127 -4.29 -1.45 -16.49
N VAL A 128 -5.48 -2.02 -16.64
CA VAL A 128 -5.70 -3.20 -17.49
C VAL A 128 -5.40 -2.88 -18.96
N GLU A 129 -5.81 -1.70 -19.43
CA GLU A 129 -5.52 -1.26 -20.80
C GLU A 129 -4.01 -1.09 -21.01
N LEU A 130 -3.31 -0.37 -20.13
CA LEU A 130 -1.86 -0.20 -20.18
C LEU A 130 -1.13 -1.55 -20.14
N TYR A 131 -1.58 -2.46 -19.28
CA TYR A 131 -1.00 -3.79 -19.16
C TYR A 131 -1.21 -4.61 -20.44
N SER A 132 -2.42 -4.53 -21.04
CA SER A 132 -2.73 -5.19 -22.30
C SER A 132 -1.89 -4.66 -23.46
N ILE A 133 -1.72 -3.32 -23.56
CA ILE A 133 -0.85 -2.69 -24.56
C ILE A 133 0.59 -3.21 -24.39
N ARG A 134 1.10 -3.21 -23.15
CA ARG A 134 2.45 -3.67 -22.83
C ARG A 134 2.65 -5.15 -23.20
N GLN A 135 1.69 -6.01 -22.87
CA GLN A 135 1.75 -7.45 -23.19
C GLN A 135 1.80 -7.73 -24.71
N ASN A 136 1.17 -6.88 -25.52
CA ASN A 136 1.12 -7.00 -26.97
C ASN A 136 2.34 -6.37 -27.69
N GLN A 137 3.18 -5.63 -26.98
CA GLN A 137 4.41 -5.08 -27.54
C GLN A 137 5.52 -6.13 -27.53
N LYS A 138 6.38 -6.06 -28.53
CA LYS A 138 7.59 -6.89 -28.58
C LYS A 138 8.73 -6.18 -27.85
N GLY A 139 9.32 -6.87 -26.87
CA GLY A 139 10.55 -6.47 -26.22
C GLY A 139 11.79 -6.78 -27.08
N TYR A 140 12.93 -6.32 -26.60
CA TYR A 140 14.22 -6.70 -27.16
C TYR A 140 14.65 -8.02 -26.54
N ALA A 141 14.92 -9.03 -27.37
CA ALA A 141 15.48 -10.29 -26.93
C ALA A 141 17.02 -10.22 -26.98
N PHE A 142 17.64 -10.41 -25.82
CA PHE A 142 19.09 -10.54 -25.75
C PHE A 142 19.53 -11.90 -26.23
N GLY A 143 20.81 -12.01 -26.64
CA GLY A 143 21.39 -13.31 -26.98
C GLY A 143 21.72 -14.13 -25.73
N PRO A 144 21.96 -15.44 -25.88
CA PRO A 144 22.39 -16.30 -24.80
C PRO A 144 23.74 -15.87 -24.24
N ASP A 145 24.05 -16.28 -23.03
CA ASP A 145 25.31 -15.98 -22.35
C ASP A 145 26.51 -16.33 -23.16
N THR A 146 27.40 -15.38 -23.31
CA THR A 146 28.70 -15.58 -23.95
C THR A 146 29.69 -16.25 -22.99
N VAL A 147 30.84 -16.71 -23.52
CA VAL A 147 31.94 -17.25 -22.70
C VAL A 147 32.38 -16.21 -21.64
N TRP A 148 32.43 -14.93 -22.01
CA TRP A 148 32.82 -13.85 -21.11
C TRP A 148 31.83 -13.68 -19.94
N GLN A 149 30.54 -13.87 -20.19
CA GLN A 149 29.53 -13.82 -19.14
C GLN A 149 29.71 -14.97 -18.13
N LYS A 150 29.97 -16.17 -18.63
CA LYS A 150 30.20 -17.35 -17.78
C LYS A 150 31.48 -17.20 -16.94
N GLU A 151 32.57 -16.75 -17.52
CA GLU A 151 33.80 -16.47 -16.81
C GLU A 151 33.62 -15.40 -15.74
N PHE A 152 32.80 -14.36 -16.01
CA PHE A 152 32.48 -13.34 -15.06
C PHE A 152 31.67 -13.88 -13.85
N GLU A 153 30.71 -14.75 -14.11
CA GLU A 153 29.90 -15.39 -13.08
C GLU A 153 30.75 -16.38 -12.25
N GLU A 154 31.64 -17.14 -12.86
CA GLU A 154 32.56 -18.03 -12.15
C GLU A 154 33.57 -17.29 -11.26
N MET A 155 33.87 -16.03 -11.56
CA MET A 155 34.73 -15.19 -10.71
C MET A 155 34.01 -14.62 -9.47
N PHE A 156 32.70 -14.83 -9.33
CA PHE A 156 31.94 -14.34 -8.18
C PHE A 156 32.37 -15.09 -6.92
N PRO A 157 32.83 -14.39 -5.85
CA PRO A 157 33.54 -15.03 -4.73
C PRO A 157 32.61 -15.71 -3.69
N TYR A 158 31.30 -15.72 -3.92
CA TYR A 158 30.32 -16.26 -2.99
C TYR A 158 29.47 -17.33 -3.67
N GLU A 159 29.02 -18.31 -2.89
CA GLU A 159 28.04 -19.30 -3.35
C GLU A 159 26.63 -18.74 -3.25
N GLU A 160 25.86 -18.84 -4.34
CA GLU A 160 24.49 -18.43 -4.40
C GLU A 160 23.60 -19.45 -3.66
N THR A 161 22.52 -18.96 -3.06
CA THR A 161 21.45 -19.82 -2.57
C THR A 161 20.59 -20.35 -3.73
N ASP A 162 19.85 -21.45 -3.49
CA ASP A 162 18.95 -22.02 -4.50
C ASP A 162 17.95 -20.98 -5.05
N ASP A 163 17.41 -20.11 -4.18
CA ASP A 163 16.47 -19.05 -4.58
C ASP A 163 17.16 -17.98 -5.44
N GLN A 164 18.42 -17.67 -5.17
CA GLN A 164 19.19 -16.73 -5.99
C GLN A 164 19.48 -17.32 -7.36
N LEU A 165 19.85 -18.60 -7.43
CA LEU A 165 20.07 -19.30 -8.71
C LEU A 165 18.78 -19.34 -9.55
N ASN A 166 17.64 -19.63 -8.93
CA ASN A 166 16.33 -19.59 -9.60
C ASN A 166 16.01 -18.18 -10.11
N ALA A 167 16.21 -17.15 -9.29
CA ALA A 167 15.98 -15.77 -9.71
C ALA A 167 16.88 -15.32 -10.86
N ILE A 168 18.14 -15.76 -10.89
CA ILE A 168 19.08 -15.51 -11.99
C ILE A 168 18.59 -16.20 -13.26
N ALA A 169 18.19 -17.48 -13.17
CA ALA A 169 17.70 -18.25 -14.30
C ALA A 169 16.43 -17.63 -14.91
N ASP A 170 15.45 -17.24 -14.06
CA ASP A 170 14.22 -16.59 -14.49
C ASP A 170 14.50 -15.23 -15.14
N THR A 171 15.43 -14.45 -14.58
CA THR A 171 15.85 -13.16 -15.14
C THR A 171 16.46 -13.33 -16.53
N LYS A 172 17.36 -14.29 -16.70
CA LYS A 172 17.99 -14.59 -18.01
C LYS A 172 16.95 -15.05 -19.03
N ALA A 173 16.04 -15.94 -18.63
CA ALA A 173 14.96 -16.41 -19.51
C ALA A 173 14.04 -15.27 -19.96
N ASP A 174 13.72 -14.33 -19.08
CA ASP A 174 12.94 -13.14 -19.43
C ASP A 174 13.70 -12.21 -20.37
N MET A 175 15.00 -12.01 -20.16
CA MET A 175 15.84 -11.17 -21.03
C MET A 175 16.01 -11.77 -22.44
N GLU A 176 16.06 -13.08 -22.56
CA GLU A 176 16.17 -13.79 -23.84
C GLU A 176 14.82 -13.91 -24.56
N SER A 177 13.72 -13.64 -23.88
CA SER A 177 12.38 -13.67 -24.45
C SER A 177 12.08 -12.44 -25.29
N THR A 178 11.10 -12.54 -26.21
CA THR A 178 10.60 -11.40 -26.97
C THR A 178 9.51 -10.61 -26.23
N ARG A 179 9.16 -11.00 -25.00
CA ARG A 179 8.21 -10.29 -24.17
C ARG A 179 8.89 -9.12 -23.47
N ILE A 180 8.14 -8.08 -23.18
CA ILE A 180 8.65 -7.01 -22.32
C ILE A 180 8.82 -7.56 -20.92
N MET A 181 10.05 -7.45 -20.40
CA MET A 181 10.39 -7.88 -19.05
C MET A 181 9.60 -7.09 -18.00
N ASP A 182 8.99 -7.82 -17.08
CA ASP A 182 8.26 -7.24 -15.93
C ASP A 182 8.62 -8.06 -14.68
N LEU A 183 9.74 -7.70 -14.06
CA LEU A 183 10.32 -8.41 -12.93
C LEU A 183 10.45 -7.47 -11.74
N SER A 184 10.09 -7.96 -10.56
CA SER A 184 10.32 -7.27 -9.28
C SER A 184 11.07 -8.19 -8.33
N LEU A 185 12.20 -7.72 -7.82
CA LEU A 185 12.97 -8.41 -6.80
C LEU A 185 12.64 -7.81 -5.43
N ILE A 186 12.18 -8.66 -4.51
CA ILE A 186 11.72 -8.22 -3.18
C ILE A 186 12.80 -7.49 -2.39
N HIS A 187 14.05 -7.89 -2.51
CA HIS A 187 15.20 -7.25 -1.84
C HIS A 187 15.50 -5.85 -2.36
N ILE A 188 15.08 -5.51 -3.56
CA ILE A 188 15.25 -4.19 -4.17
C ILE A 188 14.00 -3.34 -3.93
N SER A 189 12.81 -3.93 -4.06
CA SER A 189 11.54 -3.20 -3.99
C SER A 189 11.03 -2.97 -2.57
N GLU A 190 11.32 -3.88 -1.62
CA GLU A 190 10.83 -3.82 -0.24
C GLU A 190 11.92 -4.08 0.82
N PRO A 191 13.11 -3.44 0.77
CA PRO A 191 14.21 -3.75 1.68
C PRO A 191 13.91 -3.42 3.15
N THR A 192 12.92 -2.57 3.41
CA THR A 192 12.54 -2.14 4.78
C THR A 192 11.48 -3.02 5.44
N ARG A 193 10.83 -3.91 4.70
CA ARG A 193 9.74 -4.73 5.25
C ARG A 193 10.24 -5.79 6.25
N LEU A 194 11.50 -6.21 6.14
CA LEU A 194 12.15 -7.18 7.03
C LEU A 194 12.73 -6.56 8.32
N GLN A 195 12.71 -5.24 8.47
CA GLN A 195 13.24 -4.55 9.66
C GLN A 195 12.20 -4.38 10.78
N LEU A 196 10.99 -4.88 10.63
CA LEU A 196 9.88 -4.73 11.58
C LEU A 196 9.46 -6.06 12.25
N ILE A 197 10.38 -7.04 12.31
CA ILE A 197 10.18 -8.27 13.11
C ILE A 197 11.05 -8.21 14.35
#